data_7f5fb8c83775505fcfdb71fcd7d06f69
#
_entry.id   7f5fb8c83775505fcfdb71fcd7d06f69
#
_cell.length_a   1.000
_cell.length_b   1.000
_cell.length_c   1.000
_cell.angle_alpha   90.00
_cell.angle_beta   90.00
_cell.angle_gamma   90.00
#
_symmetry.space_group_name_H-M   'P 1'
#
loop_
_entity.id
_entity.type
_entity.pdbx_description
1 polymer ?
#
loop_
_entity_poly.entity_id
_entity_poly.type
_entity_poly.pdbx_seq_one_letter_code
_entity_poly.pdbx_strand_id
1 'polypeptide(L)' 'MTDFDSIWRTQDEIRTVVNAVLGECIWNLSYNEYRMGIELELTQYLEEETANTLINQFPVAADYDGVGSHGTKFVFYL' A
#
# COMPACT_ATOMS: atom_id res chain seq x y z
N MET A 1 -21.94 -3.38 -4.16
CA MET A 1 -21.85 -3.08 -2.69
C MET A 1 -20.42 -3.26 -2.22
N THR A 2 -19.92 -2.30 -1.45
CA THR A 2 -18.54 -2.35 -0.96
C THR A 2 -18.42 -3.33 0.21
N ASP A 3 -17.48 -4.26 0.12
CA ASP A 3 -17.21 -5.22 1.19
C ASP A 3 -16.11 -4.66 2.10
N PHE A 4 -16.53 -3.98 3.16
CA PHE A 4 -15.60 -3.36 4.10
C PHE A 4 -14.77 -4.38 4.87
N ASP A 5 -15.31 -5.56 5.15
CA ASP A 5 -14.55 -6.61 5.84
C ASP A 5 -13.36 -7.08 4.98
N SER A 6 -13.58 -7.25 3.69
CA SER A 6 -12.54 -7.62 2.75
C SER A 6 -11.48 -6.51 2.64
N ILE A 7 -11.93 -5.25 2.59
CA ILE A 7 -11.02 -4.09 2.53
C ILE A 7 -10.14 -4.04 3.78
N TRP A 8 -10.73 -4.20 4.96
CA TRP A 8 -9.97 -4.14 6.22
C TRP A 8 -8.99 -5.30 6.34
N ARG A 9 -9.38 -6.48 5.91
CA ARG A 9 -8.50 -7.65 5.91
C ARG A 9 -7.31 -7.41 4.98
N THR A 10 -7.56 -6.86 3.80
CA THR A 10 -6.51 -6.55 2.83
C THR A 10 -5.57 -5.49 3.38
N GLN A 11 -6.11 -4.46 4.04
CA GLN A 11 -5.28 -3.44 4.70
C GLN A 11 -4.36 -4.05 5.76
N ASP A 12 -4.88 -4.98 6.57
CA ASP A 12 -4.06 -5.65 7.59
C ASP A 12 -2.96 -6.48 6.95
N GLU A 13 -3.24 -7.17 5.86
CA GLU A 13 -2.25 -7.95 5.14
C GLU A 13 -1.16 -7.05 4.53
N ILE A 14 -1.57 -5.91 3.95
CA ILE A 14 -0.62 -4.93 3.42
C ILE A 14 0.28 -4.39 4.53
N ARG A 15 -0.30 -4.03 5.66
CA ARG A 15 0.47 -3.55 6.81
C ARG A 15 1.47 -4.58 7.29
N THR A 16 1.07 -5.83 7.35
CA THR A 16 1.95 -6.92 7.77
C THR A 16 3.16 -7.05 6.85
N VAL A 17 2.94 -6.99 5.53
CA VAL A 17 4.03 -7.07 4.55
C VAL A 17 4.97 -5.89 4.69
N VAL A 18 4.44 -4.67 4.76
CA VAL A 18 5.27 -3.47 4.89
C VAL A 18 6.10 -3.52 6.16
N ASN A 19 5.49 -3.87 7.28
CA ASN A 19 6.21 -3.94 8.55
C ASN A 19 7.28 -5.02 8.55
N ALA A 20 7.06 -6.14 7.88
CA ALA A 20 8.03 -7.22 7.78
C ALA A 20 9.24 -6.84 6.92
N VAL A 21 9.03 -6.07 5.85
CA VAL A 21 10.08 -5.73 4.89
C VAL A 21 10.80 -4.44 5.27
N LEU A 22 10.06 -3.41 5.68
CA LEU A 22 10.60 -2.06 5.87
C LEU A 22 10.52 -1.57 7.33
N GLY A 23 9.78 -2.26 8.19
CA GLY A 23 9.50 -1.77 9.54
C GLY A 23 8.34 -0.77 9.55
N GLU A 24 8.18 -0.05 10.65
CA GLU A 24 7.09 0.91 10.82
C GLU A 24 7.36 2.17 10.00
N CYS A 25 6.79 2.22 8.81
CA CYS A 25 6.98 3.35 7.91
C CYS A 25 5.71 3.73 7.15
N ILE A 26 4.54 3.35 7.66
CA ILE A 26 3.28 3.69 7.02
C ILE A 26 2.80 5.05 7.52
N TRP A 27 2.67 6.01 6.61
CA TRP A 27 2.08 7.31 6.90
C TRP A 27 0.55 7.23 6.83
N ASN A 28 0.02 6.65 5.76
CA ASN A 28 -1.41 6.51 5.54
C ASN A 28 -1.70 5.20 4.82
N LEU A 29 -2.78 4.53 5.23
CA LEU A 29 -3.28 3.33 4.57
C LEU A 29 -4.80 3.39 4.66
N SER A 30 -5.46 3.68 3.54
CA SER A 30 -6.90 3.92 3.53
C SER A 30 -7.52 3.52 2.20
N TYR A 31 -8.82 3.19 2.24
CA TYR A 31 -9.59 2.90 1.04
C TYR A 31 -10.12 4.20 0.43
N ASN A 32 -9.92 4.36 -0.87
CA ASN A 32 -10.48 5.47 -1.63
C ASN A 32 -11.54 4.92 -2.58
N GLU A 33 -12.80 5.21 -2.28
CA GLU A 33 -13.90 4.67 -3.07
C GLU A 33 -13.99 5.27 -4.47
N TYR A 34 -13.46 6.47 -4.71
CA TYR A 34 -13.43 7.07 -6.03
C TYR A 34 -12.48 6.32 -6.96
N ARG A 35 -11.39 5.81 -6.43
CA ARG A 35 -10.43 5.00 -7.18
C ARG A 35 -10.74 3.51 -7.10
N MET A 36 -11.67 3.13 -6.24
CA MET A 36 -12.00 1.74 -5.93
C MET A 36 -10.76 0.94 -5.53
N GLY A 37 -9.93 1.55 -4.71
CA GLY A 37 -8.67 0.95 -4.30
C GLY A 37 -8.17 1.42 -2.95
N ILE A 38 -7.22 0.68 -2.40
CA ILE A 38 -6.55 1.04 -1.17
C ILE A 38 -5.31 1.86 -1.53
N GLU A 39 -5.14 3.00 -0.85
CA GLU A 39 -3.98 3.86 -1.03
C GLU A 39 -3.03 3.72 0.15
N LEU A 40 -1.76 3.55 -0.14
CA LEU A 40 -0.70 3.45 0.84
C LEU A 40 0.31 4.56 0.59
N GLU A 41 0.63 5.32 1.63
CA GLU A 41 1.73 6.28 1.60
C GLU A 41 2.70 5.94 2.71
N LEU A 42 3.98 5.88 2.39
CA LEU A 42 5.03 5.57 3.34
C LEU A 42 5.64 6.86 3.91
N THR A 43 6.42 6.72 4.99
CA THR A 43 7.17 7.84 5.57
C THR A 43 8.58 7.93 5.00
N GLN A 44 8.90 7.14 3.98
CA GLN A 44 10.21 7.15 3.34
C GLN A 44 10.06 6.99 1.83
N TYR A 45 11.05 7.50 1.11
CA TYR A 45 11.09 7.40 -0.34
C TYR A 45 11.92 6.18 -0.72
N LEU A 46 11.32 5.25 -1.48
CA LEU A 46 11.97 4.03 -1.90
C LEU A 46 12.62 4.20 -3.27
N GLU A 47 13.74 3.53 -3.47
CA GLU A 47 14.31 3.40 -4.80
C GLU A 47 13.39 2.49 -5.63
N GLU A 48 13.43 2.66 -6.95
CA GLU A 48 12.58 1.90 -7.87
C GLU A 48 12.73 0.39 -7.67
N GLU A 49 13.94 -0.09 -7.51
CA GLU A 49 14.21 -1.51 -7.32
C GLU A 49 13.56 -2.03 -6.03
N THR A 50 13.69 -1.28 -4.93
CA THR A 50 13.07 -1.65 -3.66
C THR A 50 11.55 -1.62 -3.77
N ALA A 51 11.00 -0.61 -4.44
CA ALA A 51 9.56 -0.50 -4.65
C ALA A 51 9.04 -1.70 -5.44
N ASN A 52 9.72 -2.11 -6.49
CA ASN A 52 9.33 -3.27 -7.29
C ASN A 52 9.41 -4.57 -6.49
N THR A 53 10.43 -4.71 -5.66
CA THR A 53 10.55 -5.88 -4.77
C THR A 53 9.37 -5.95 -3.81
N LEU A 54 8.99 -4.82 -3.24
CA LEU A 54 7.87 -4.75 -2.30
C LEU A 54 6.55 -5.08 -3.00
N ILE A 55 6.32 -4.53 -4.20
CA ILE A 55 5.11 -4.80 -4.99
C ILE A 55 4.90 -6.31 -5.18
N ASN A 56 5.98 -7.05 -5.43
CA ASN A 56 5.90 -8.48 -5.67
C ASN A 56 5.55 -9.29 -4.40
N GLN A 57 5.69 -8.70 -3.22
CA GLN A 57 5.39 -9.37 -1.95
C GLN A 57 4.00 -9.09 -1.41
N PHE A 58 3.29 -8.11 -1.98
CA PHE A 58 1.94 -7.79 -1.52
C PHE A 58 0.96 -8.92 -1.86
N PRO A 59 -0.05 -9.13 -1.00
CA PRO A 59 -1.05 -10.20 -1.20
C PRO A 59 -2.01 -9.93 -2.35
N VAL A 60 -2.10 -8.68 -2.80
CA VAL A 60 -2.97 -8.28 -3.91
C VAL A 60 -2.15 -7.44 -4.90
N ALA A 61 -2.68 -7.31 -6.12
CA ALA A 61 -2.01 -6.54 -7.15
C ALA A 61 -1.86 -5.08 -6.73
N ALA A 62 -0.66 -4.55 -6.86
CA ALA A 62 -0.34 -3.19 -6.47
C ALA A 62 0.37 -2.48 -7.62
N ASP A 63 0.10 -1.18 -7.74
CA ASP A 63 0.80 -0.32 -8.68
C ASP A 63 1.55 0.77 -7.92
N TYR A 64 2.68 1.16 -8.47
CA TYR A 64 3.43 2.32 -7.99
C TYR A 64 2.63 3.58 -8.32
N ASP A 65 2.36 4.41 -7.31
CA ASP A 65 1.51 5.60 -7.44
C ASP A 65 2.30 6.90 -7.24
N GLY A 66 3.58 6.87 -7.55
CA GLY A 66 4.43 8.04 -7.43
C GLY A 66 4.85 8.30 -5.99
N VAL A 67 5.08 9.58 -5.68
CA VAL A 67 5.49 10.01 -4.34
C VAL A 67 4.50 11.05 -3.82
N GLY A 68 4.24 10.98 -2.52
CA GLY A 68 3.44 11.96 -1.81
C GLY A 68 4.31 12.92 -1.02
N SER A 69 3.68 13.65 -0.11
CA SER A 69 4.39 14.61 0.74
C SER A 69 5.31 13.94 1.75
N HIS A 70 5.09 12.67 2.06
CA HIS A 70 5.80 11.96 3.13
C HIS A 70 6.69 10.85 2.61
N GLY A 71 6.36 10.26 1.48
CA GLY A 71 7.12 9.15 0.94
C GLY A 71 6.50 8.54 -0.31
N THR A 72 6.96 7.36 -0.65
CA THR A 72 6.50 6.61 -1.81
C THR A 72 5.05 6.15 -1.62
N LYS A 73 4.27 6.19 -2.69
CA LYS A 73 2.86 5.81 -2.68
C LYS A 73 2.60 4.59 -3.55
N PHE A 74 1.66 3.78 -3.11
CA PHE A 74 1.16 2.63 -3.87
C PHE A 74 -0.35 2.62 -3.87
N VAL A 75 -0.95 1.98 -4.87
CA VAL A 75 -2.39 1.78 -4.94
C VAL A 75 -2.68 0.30 -5.21
N PHE A 76 -3.70 -0.22 -4.53
CA PHE A 76 -4.11 -1.63 -4.60
C PHE A 76 -5.55 -1.66 -5.10
N TYR A 77 -5.77 -2.09 -6.33
CA TYR A 77 -7.12 -2.17 -6.90
C TYR A 77 -7.78 -3.48 -6.49
N LEU A 78 -8.97 -3.36 -5.95
CA LEU A 78 -9.75 -4.50 -5.46
C LEU A 78 -10.79 -4.97 -6.45
#